data_8a4e7871f7bdaf32c7c5b555ad58b268
#
_entry.id   8a4e7871f7bdaf32c7c5b555ad58b268
#
_cell.length_a   1.000
_cell.length_b   1.000
_cell.length_c   1.000
_cell.angle_alpha   90.00
_cell.angle_beta   90.00
_cell.angle_gamma   90.00
#
_symmetry.space_group_name_H-M   'P 1'
#
loop_
_entity.id
_entity.type
_entity.pdbx_description
1 polymer ?
#
loop_
_entity_poly.entity_id
_entity_poly.type
_entity_poly.pdbx_seq_one_letter_code
_entity_poly.pdbx_strand_id
1 'polypeptide(L)'
;MKWTMRIVLTLGISVAMVICLSLLPQMDRSTGLHAPSNWSSNRAGQLTNENMVDLLVQVPLQLRIRKVELSNSRMSLDLSLPKNADSVSVYRDLYTLAQTMLSKTKNVDQVWVRVIDYSGSKESASTQLVLAMVAERENGKDMEKNANDLSLIQLEQQLQNRFRLTYTSRWQQKYPL
;
A
#
# COMPACT_ATOMS: atom_id res chain seq x y z
N MET A 1 61.55 -7.22 -27.17
CA MET A 1 60.53 -6.24 -27.56
C MET A 1 59.10 -6.77 -27.70
N LYS A 2 58.83 -7.98 -28.10
CA LYS A 2 57.45 -8.53 -28.24
C LYS A 2 56.79 -8.91 -26.92
N TRP A 3 57.52 -9.14 -25.86
CA TRP A 3 57.01 -9.61 -24.57
C TRP A 3 56.49 -8.44 -23.71
N THR A 4 57.21 -7.34 -23.69
CA THR A 4 56.81 -6.10 -23.00
C THR A 4 55.54 -5.52 -23.59
N MET A 5 55.37 -5.58 -24.92
CA MET A 5 54.18 -5.10 -25.60
C MET A 5 52.91 -5.91 -25.25
N ARG A 6 53.05 -7.21 -25.01
CA ARG A 6 51.91 -8.07 -24.54
C ARG A 6 51.48 -7.76 -23.11
N ILE A 7 52.44 -7.47 -22.22
CA ILE A 7 52.16 -7.10 -20.83
C ILE A 7 51.43 -5.74 -20.79
N VAL A 8 51.87 -4.77 -21.58
CA VAL A 8 51.22 -3.46 -21.65
C VAL A 8 49.79 -3.57 -22.21
N LEU A 9 49.58 -4.45 -23.20
CA LEU A 9 48.29 -4.67 -23.79
C LEU A 9 47.30 -5.31 -22.78
N THR A 10 47.74 -6.32 -22.03
CA THR A 10 46.89 -6.97 -21.02
C THR A 10 46.56 -6.05 -19.86
N LEU A 11 47.49 -5.20 -19.45
CA LEU A 11 47.27 -4.21 -18.39
C LEU A 11 46.27 -3.13 -18.86
N GLY A 12 46.37 -2.68 -20.13
CA GLY A 12 45.43 -1.75 -20.73
C GLY A 12 43.97 -2.30 -20.78
N ILE A 13 43.82 -3.58 -21.17
CA ILE A 13 42.50 -4.25 -21.20
C ILE A 13 41.93 -4.37 -19.79
N SER A 14 42.74 -4.70 -18.80
CA SER A 14 42.30 -4.85 -17.39
C SER A 14 41.81 -3.51 -16.82
N VAL A 15 42.54 -2.42 -17.08
CA VAL A 15 42.12 -1.08 -16.65
C VAL A 15 40.84 -0.62 -17.36
N ALA A 16 40.70 -0.88 -18.64
CA ALA A 16 39.48 -0.57 -19.40
C ALA A 16 38.29 -1.31 -18.86
N MET A 17 38.42 -2.59 -18.46
CA MET A 17 37.34 -3.37 -17.89
C MET A 17 36.90 -2.87 -16.52
N VAL A 18 37.84 -2.44 -15.67
CA VAL A 18 37.55 -1.82 -14.38
C VAL A 18 36.80 -0.50 -14.55
N ILE A 19 37.18 0.31 -15.52
CA ILE A 19 36.47 1.58 -15.81
C ILE A 19 35.06 1.30 -16.31
N CYS A 20 34.86 0.34 -17.21
CA CYS A 20 33.53 -0.06 -17.68
C CYS A 20 32.63 -0.57 -16.53
N LEU A 21 33.17 -1.40 -15.66
CA LEU A 21 32.43 -1.88 -14.49
C LEU A 21 32.12 -0.77 -13.48
N SER A 22 32.98 0.20 -13.33
CA SER A 22 32.79 1.37 -12.47
C SER A 22 31.69 2.34 -12.97
N LEU A 23 31.45 2.37 -14.29
CA LEU A 23 30.40 3.19 -14.90
C LEU A 23 29.04 2.53 -14.92
N LEU A 24 28.93 1.21 -14.75
CA LEU A 24 27.68 0.48 -14.71
C LEU A 24 26.68 1.02 -13.66
N PRO A 25 27.07 1.30 -12.40
CA PRO A 25 26.14 1.86 -11.41
C PRO A 25 25.62 3.26 -11.77
N GLN A 26 26.34 4.01 -12.62
CA GLN A 26 25.89 5.34 -13.06
C GLN A 26 24.86 5.24 -14.20
N MET A 27 24.94 4.24 -15.03
CA MET A 27 23.97 4.02 -16.10
C MET A 27 22.62 3.51 -15.55
N ASP A 28 22.60 2.72 -14.48
CA ASP A 28 21.38 2.33 -13.79
C ASP A 28 20.61 3.53 -13.21
N ARG A 29 21.31 4.59 -12.82
CA ARG A 29 20.65 5.84 -12.38
C ARG A 29 20.05 6.65 -13.52
N SER A 30 20.52 6.48 -14.74
CA SER A 30 20.02 7.22 -15.91
C SER A 30 18.91 6.50 -16.66
N THR A 31 18.76 5.18 -16.48
CA THR A 31 17.73 4.39 -17.15
C THR A 31 16.42 4.31 -16.37
N GLY A 32 16.29 4.99 -15.21
CA GLY A 32 15.01 5.17 -14.51
C GLY A 32 14.41 3.91 -13.87
N LEU A 33 15.17 2.80 -13.82
CA LEU A 33 14.67 1.53 -13.27
C LEU A 33 14.73 1.47 -11.74
N HIS A 34 15.42 2.42 -11.07
CA HIS A 34 15.39 2.61 -9.62
C HIS A 34 15.31 4.10 -9.33
N ALA A 35 14.27 4.76 -9.80
CA ALA A 35 13.90 6.03 -9.21
C ALA A 35 13.57 5.75 -7.74
N PRO A 36 14.22 6.43 -6.75
CA PRO A 36 13.71 6.41 -5.41
C PRO A 36 12.25 6.80 -5.52
N SER A 37 11.36 6.04 -4.90
CA SER A 37 9.93 6.28 -4.88
C SER A 37 9.66 7.63 -4.20
N ASN A 38 9.92 8.71 -4.95
CA ASN A 38 9.54 10.06 -4.58
C ASN A 38 8.02 10.16 -4.75
N TRP A 39 7.28 9.49 -3.86
CA TRP A 39 5.92 9.84 -3.60
C TRP A 39 5.93 11.27 -3.06
N SER A 40 6.14 12.21 -3.98
CA SER A 40 5.94 13.61 -3.70
C SER A 40 4.49 13.76 -3.24
N SER A 41 4.29 14.13 -1.99
CA SER A 41 3.01 14.14 -1.26
C SER A 41 1.86 14.88 -1.94
N ASN A 42 2.05 15.42 -3.13
CA ASN A 42 1.08 16.22 -3.86
C ASN A 42 0.74 15.76 -5.29
N ARG A 43 1.30 14.68 -5.82
CA ARG A 43 0.94 14.19 -7.16
C ARG A 43 0.53 12.74 -7.12
N ALA A 44 -0.68 12.45 -7.60
CA ALA A 44 -1.13 11.08 -7.81
C ALA A 44 -0.17 10.35 -8.76
N GLY A 45 0.39 9.23 -8.30
CA GLY A 45 1.33 8.40 -9.05
C GLY A 45 0.68 7.14 -9.60
N GLN A 46 1.42 6.42 -10.44
CA GLN A 46 1.02 5.08 -10.88
C GLN A 46 1.47 4.07 -9.82
N LEU A 47 0.52 3.32 -9.26
CA LEU A 47 0.78 2.26 -8.29
C LEU A 47 1.24 1.00 -9.02
N THR A 48 2.36 0.43 -8.59
CA THR A 48 2.91 -0.84 -9.07
C THR A 48 3.19 -1.76 -7.88
N ASN A 49 3.42 -3.05 -8.12
CA ASN A 49 3.78 -3.97 -7.05
C ASN A 49 5.10 -3.58 -6.35
N GLU A 50 5.98 -2.87 -7.03
CA GLU A 50 7.29 -2.45 -6.53
C GLU A 50 7.17 -1.27 -5.55
N ASN A 51 6.28 -0.28 -5.83
CA ASN A 51 6.14 0.93 -5.03
C ASN A 51 4.94 0.91 -4.07
N MET A 52 4.12 -0.14 -4.13
CA MET A 52 2.92 -0.30 -3.30
C MET A 52 3.25 -0.31 -1.80
N VAL A 53 4.33 -0.98 -1.41
CA VAL A 53 4.76 -1.06 -0.02
C VAL A 53 5.17 0.32 0.50
N ASP A 54 5.92 1.09 -0.29
CA ASP A 54 6.37 2.43 0.08
C ASP A 54 5.20 3.40 0.28
N LEU A 55 4.15 3.27 -0.53
CA LEU A 55 2.93 4.04 -0.34
C LEU A 55 2.21 3.64 0.94
N LEU A 56 2.06 2.34 1.19
CA LEU A 56 1.32 1.83 2.34
C LEU A 56 1.99 2.15 3.68
N VAL A 57 3.32 2.14 3.74
CA VAL A 57 4.08 2.51 4.96
C VAL A 57 3.84 3.98 5.36
N GLN A 58 3.50 4.83 4.41
CA GLN A 58 3.19 6.25 4.68
C GLN A 58 1.75 6.47 5.19
N VAL A 59 0.88 5.45 5.11
CA VAL A 59 -0.51 5.57 5.57
C VAL A 59 -0.55 5.31 7.08
N PRO A 60 -1.01 6.27 7.90
CA PRO A 60 -1.07 6.11 9.35
C PRO A 60 -2.25 5.21 9.74
N LEU A 61 -2.03 3.90 9.77
CA LEU A 61 -3.04 2.91 10.16
C LEU A 61 -2.81 2.42 11.58
N GLN A 62 -3.90 2.15 12.28
CA GLN A 62 -3.91 1.51 13.59
C GLN A 62 -4.02 -0.01 13.47
N LEU A 63 -4.73 -0.49 12.44
CA LEU A 63 -4.86 -1.90 12.13
C LEU A 63 -3.64 -2.38 11.33
N ARG A 64 -3.22 -3.61 11.60
CA ARG A 64 -2.09 -4.20 10.89
C ARG A 64 -2.52 -4.76 9.55
N ILE A 65 -1.84 -4.37 8.48
CA ILE A 65 -2.00 -4.98 7.16
C ILE A 65 -1.43 -6.40 7.19
N ARG A 66 -2.19 -7.37 6.72
CA ARG A 66 -1.82 -8.79 6.60
C ARG A 66 -1.52 -9.20 5.18
N LYS A 67 -2.30 -8.71 4.26
CA LYS A 67 -2.19 -9.06 2.85
C LYS A 67 -2.53 -7.85 2.00
N VAL A 68 -1.81 -7.70 0.91
CA VAL A 68 -2.09 -6.69 -0.11
C VAL A 68 -1.93 -7.35 -1.47
N GLU A 69 -2.83 -7.06 -2.37
CA GLU A 69 -2.80 -7.51 -3.76
C GLU A 69 -3.24 -6.36 -4.67
N LEU A 70 -2.48 -6.14 -5.72
CA LEU A 70 -2.83 -5.23 -6.81
C LEU A 70 -3.06 -6.06 -8.06
N SER A 71 -4.27 -6.03 -8.58
CA SER A 71 -4.64 -6.75 -9.81
C SER A 71 -5.45 -5.82 -10.70
N ASN A 72 -4.94 -5.54 -11.89
CA ASN A 72 -5.49 -4.55 -12.79
C ASN A 72 -5.63 -3.18 -12.08
N SER A 73 -6.83 -2.61 -12.06
CA SER A 73 -7.13 -1.36 -11.35
C SER A 73 -7.72 -1.57 -9.95
N ARG A 74 -7.64 -2.79 -9.40
CA ARG A 74 -8.20 -3.14 -8.09
C ARG A 74 -7.09 -3.40 -7.09
N MET A 75 -7.17 -2.73 -5.94
CA MET A 75 -6.32 -2.98 -4.78
C MET A 75 -7.12 -3.70 -3.71
N SER A 76 -6.64 -4.85 -3.25
CA SER A 76 -7.26 -5.64 -2.18
C SER A 76 -6.36 -5.65 -0.95
N LEU A 77 -6.93 -5.35 0.22
CA LEU A 77 -6.22 -5.31 1.50
C LEU A 77 -6.95 -6.15 2.56
N ASP A 78 -6.18 -6.95 3.30
CA ASP A 78 -6.63 -7.62 4.51
C ASP A 78 -6.02 -6.95 5.73
N LEU A 79 -6.87 -6.45 6.62
CA LEU A 79 -6.49 -5.84 7.88
C LEU A 79 -6.80 -6.79 9.04
N SER A 80 -5.86 -6.92 9.95
CA SER A 80 -6.05 -7.69 11.18
C SER A 80 -6.71 -6.83 12.25
N LEU A 81 -7.85 -7.30 12.77
CA LEU A 81 -8.55 -6.64 13.86
C LEU A 81 -7.94 -7.05 15.21
N PRO A 82 -7.32 -6.13 15.97
CA PRO A 82 -6.88 -6.40 17.33
C PRO A 82 -8.07 -6.66 18.28
N LYS A 83 -7.84 -7.46 19.33
CA LYS A 83 -8.89 -7.75 20.31
C LYS A 83 -9.49 -6.49 20.93
N ASN A 84 -8.66 -5.49 21.18
CA ASN A 84 -9.03 -4.25 21.87
C ASN A 84 -9.27 -3.07 20.90
N ALA A 85 -9.38 -3.33 19.60
CA ALA A 85 -9.70 -2.27 18.65
C ALA A 85 -11.13 -1.78 18.88
N ASP A 86 -11.29 -0.47 18.89
CA ASP A 86 -12.59 0.20 18.88
C ASP A 86 -13.12 0.37 17.44
N SER A 87 -14.39 0.61 17.29
CA SER A 87 -15.03 0.81 15.98
C SER A 87 -14.51 2.09 15.30
N VAL A 88 -14.17 3.11 16.08
CA VAL A 88 -13.62 4.39 15.58
C VAL A 88 -12.33 4.17 14.82
N SER A 89 -11.40 3.38 15.39
CA SER A 89 -10.13 3.03 14.76
C SER A 89 -10.34 2.29 13.44
N VAL A 90 -11.31 1.37 13.40
CA VAL A 90 -11.63 0.62 12.18
C VAL A 90 -12.14 1.57 11.09
N TYR A 91 -13.13 2.40 11.40
CA TYR A 91 -13.69 3.34 10.41
C TYR A 91 -12.66 4.37 9.95
N ARG A 92 -11.80 4.86 10.86
CA ARG A 92 -10.73 5.80 10.52
C ARG A 92 -9.72 5.20 9.55
N ASP A 93 -9.31 3.97 9.79
CA ASP A 93 -8.37 3.25 8.90
C ASP A 93 -8.99 2.98 7.54
N LEU A 94 -10.26 2.56 7.49
CA LEU A 94 -10.98 2.35 6.22
C LEU A 94 -11.09 3.65 5.42
N TYR A 95 -11.44 4.76 6.08
CA TYR A 95 -11.53 6.07 5.45
C TYR A 95 -10.17 6.53 4.92
N THR A 96 -9.13 6.44 5.74
CA THR A 96 -7.76 6.85 5.40
C THR A 96 -7.21 6.03 4.22
N LEU A 97 -7.46 4.72 4.21
CA LEU A 97 -7.07 3.85 3.09
C LEU A 97 -7.80 4.22 1.80
N ALA A 98 -9.13 4.32 1.83
CA ALA A 98 -9.91 4.70 0.66
C ALA A 98 -9.46 6.05 0.13
N GLN A 99 -9.38 7.06 0.98
CA GLN A 99 -8.95 8.40 0.63
C GLN A 99 -7.54 8.40 0.04
N THR A 100 -6.57 7.76 0.68
CA THR A 100 -5.17 7.74 0.21
C THR A 100 -5.04 7.03 -1.11
N MET A 101 -5.62 5.84 -1.26
CA MET A 101 -5.50 5.04 -2.48
C MET A 101 -6.20 5.73 -3.66
N LEU A 102 -7.41 6.22 -3.47
CA LEU A 102 -8.17 6.85 -4.55
C LEU A 102 -7.64 8.24 -4.93
N SER A 103 -7.03 8.99 -3.99
CA SER A 103 -6.49 10.33 -4.26
C SER A 103 -5.04 10.32 -4.72
N LYS A 104 -4.18 9.46 -4.14
CA LYS A 104 -2.75 9.44 -4.42
C LYS A 104 -2.33 8.51 -5.56
N THR A 105 -3.24 7.71 -6.11
CA THR A 105 -2.95 6.84 -7.26
C THR A 105 -3.77 7.24 -8.47
N LYS A 106 -3.27 6.95 -9.68
CA LYS A 106 -3.99 7.21 -10.94
C LYS A 106 -4.68 5.96 -11.49
N ASN A 107 -4.13 4.80 -11.20
CA ASN A 107 -4.51 3.53 -11.81
C ASN A 107 -5.27 2.59 -10.87
N VAL A 108 -5.60 3.01 -9.64
CA VAL A 108 -6.46 2.24 -8.74
C VAL A 108 -7.87 2.79 -8.83
N ASP A 109 -8.80 2.05 -9.40
CA ASP A 109 -10.20 2.44 -9.55
C ASP A 109 -11.08 1.87 -8.45
N GLN A 110 -10.66 0.74 -7.84
CA GLN A 110 -11.38 0.11 -6.75
C GLN A 110 -10.43 -0.28 -5.62
N VAL A 111 -10.87 -0.03 -4.38
CA VAL A 111 -10.18 -0.45 -3.15
C VAL A 111 -11.11 -1.39 -2.38
N TRP A 112 -10.67 -2.62 -2.22
CA TRP A 112 -11.36 -3.65 -1.45
C TRP A 112 -10.63 -3.85 -0.14
N VAL A 113 -11.30 -3.63 0.98
CA VAL A 113 -10.71 -3.81 2.30
C VAL A 113 -11.53 -4.82 3.07
N ARG A 114 -10.86 -5.83 3.63
CA ARG A 114 -11.44 -6.82 4.54
C ARG A 114 -10.81 -6.65 5.92
N VAL A 115 -11.64 -6.50 6.93
CA VAL A 115 -11.22 -6.50 8.33
C VAL A 115 -11.50 -7.87 8.89
N ILE A 116 -10.46 -8.53 9.37
CA ILE A 116 -10.46 -9.95 9.69
C ILE A 116 -10.02 -10.14 11.14
N ASP A 117 -10.80 -10.90 11.90
CA ASP A 117 -10.45 -11.34 13.25
C ASP A 117 -9.65 -12.64 13.18
N TYR A 118 -8.40 -12.59 13.66
CA TYR A 118 -7.48 -13.74 13.74
C TYR A 118 -7.42 -14.33 15.16
N SER A 119 -8.31 -13.92 16.06
CA SER A 119 -8.23 -14.31 17.48
C SER A 119 -8.81 -15.70 17.78
N GLY A 120 -9.10 -16.50 16.77
CA GLY A 120 -9.53 -17.91 16.94
C GLY A 120 -8.50 -18.71 17.72
N SER A 121 -8.97 -19.63 18.60
CA SER A 121 -8.13 -20.56 19.34
C SER A 121 -7.28 -21.41 18.38
N LYS A 122 -6.11 -21.87 18.84
CA LYS A 122 -5.15 -22.66 18.04
C LYS A 122 -5.75 -23.92 17.39
N GLU A 123 -6.88 -24.40 17.88
CA GLU A 123 -7.59 -25.58 17.34
C GLU A 123 -8.63 -25.23 16.26
N SER A 124 -9.07 -23.97 16.19
CA SER A 124 -9.96 -23.46 15.14
C SER A 124 -9.36 -22.17 14.62
N ALA A 125 -8.35 -22.26 13.76
CA ALA A 125 -7.79 -21.11 13.04
C ALA A 125 -8.81 -20.56 12.01
N SER A 126 -10.06 -20.36 12.42
CA SER A 126 -11.09 -19.77 11.59
C SER A 126 -10.86 -18.27 11.54
N THR A 127 -10.21 -17.85 10.53
CA THR A 127 -10.13 -16.46 10.09
C THR A 127 -11.56 -15.97 9.84
N GLN A 128 -12.08 -15.09 10.68
CA GLN A 128 -13.46 -14.62 10.55
C GLN A 128 -13.49 -13.20 9.97
N LEU A 129 -14.21 -13.05 8.87
CA LEU A 129 -14.51 -11.74 8.32
C LEU A 129 -15.41 -10.98 9.30
N VAL A 130 -15.02 -9.75 9.63
CA VAL A 130 -15.76 -8.87 10.53
C VAL A 130 -16.49 -7.79 9.77
N LEU A 131 -15.79 -7.14 8.84
CA LEU A 131 -16.29 -6.05 8.02
C LEU A 131 -15.61 -6.11 6.66
N ALA A 132 -16.33 -5.81 5.59
CA ALA A 132 -15.76 -5.59 4.28
C ALA A 132 -16.21 -4.23 3.70
N MET A 133 -15.33 -3.59 2.96
CA MET A 133 -15.59 -2.34 2.26
C MET A 133 -15.15 -2.44 0.80
N VAL A 134 -15.97 -1.92 -0.10
CA VAL A 134 -15.62 -1.66 -1.50
C VAL A 134 -15.75 -0.17 -1.75
N ALA A 135 -14.64 0.46 -2.05
CA ALA A 135 -14.57 1.88 -2.39
C ALA A 135 -14.22 2.04 -3.87
N GLU A 136 -15.02 2.79 -4.59
CA GLU A 136 -14.83 3.07 -6.01
C GLU A 136 -14.34 4.52 -6.19
N ARG A 137 -13.50 4.74 -7.20
CA ARG A 137 -12.89 6.05 -7.47
C ARG A 137 -13.93 7.16 -7.68
N GLU A 138 -15.02 6.84 -8.35
CA GLU A 138 -16.08 7.83 -8.61
C GLU A 138 -16.68 8.38 -7.33
N ASN A 139 -16.81 7.52 -6.31
CA ASN A 139 -17.37 7.85 -5.00
C ASN A 139 -16.34 8.43 -4.02
N GLY A 140 -15.04 8.34 -4.36
CA GLY A 140 -13.92 8.87 -3.58
C GLY A 140 -13.59 10.33 -3.86
N LYS A 141 -14.31 10.98 -4.77
CA LYS A 141 -14.15 12.43 -5.04
C LYS A 141 -14.62 13.23 -3.84
N ASP A 142 -13.93 14.33 -3.56
CA ASP A 142 -14.29 15.29 -2.50
C ASP A 142 -14.32 14.70 -1.08
N MET A 143 -13.51 13.66 -0.83
CA MET A 143 -13.27 13.21 0.54
C MET A 143 -12.42 14.23 1.30
N GLU A 144 -12.76 14.46 2.57
CA GLU A 144 -11.94 15.29 3.44
C GLU A 144 -10.55 14.71 3.60
N LYS A 145 -9.52 15.56 3.58
CA LYS A 145 -8.12 15.11 3.56
C LYS A 145 -7.69 14.45 4.85
N ASN A 146 -8.34 14.75 5.97
CA ASN A 146 -7.92 14.28 7.28
C ASN A 146 -9.07 13.57 8.00
N ALA A 147 -8.96 12.26 8.14
CA ALA A 147 -9.93 11.45 8.87
C ALA A 147 -10.02 11.79 10.38
N ASN A 148 -8.98 12.45 10.93
CA ASN A 148 -8.96 12.82 12.35
C ASN A 148 -9.87 14.00 12.68
N ASP A 149 -10.23 14.81 11.68
CA ASP A 149 -11.12 15.97 11.85
C ASP A 149 -12.60 15.54 11.90
N LEU A 150 -12.89 14.25 11.59
CA LEU A 150 -14.23 13.70 11.58
C LEU A 150 -14.56 12.97 12.88
N SER A 151 -15.76 13.22 13.39
CA SER A 151 -16.33 12.42 14.49
C SER A 151 -16.66 10.99 14.03
N LEU A 152 -16.87 10.06 14.98
CA LEU A 152 -17.28 8.67 14.66
C LEU A 152 -18.52 8.64 13.76
N ILE A 153 -19.54 9.41 14.11
CA ILE A 153 -20.82 9.48 13.37
C ILE A 153 -20.60 9.97 11.94
N GLN A 154 -19.76 10.99 11.77
CA GLN A 154 -19.42 11.52 10.46
C GLN A 154 -18.61 10.51 9.62
N LEU A 155 -17.63 9.84 10.22
CA LEU A 155 -16.86 8.79 9.55
C LEU A 155 -17.76 7.65 9.05
N GLU A 156 -18.64 7.16 9.92
CA GLU A 156 -19.56 6.09 9.57
C GLU A 156 -20.52 6.52 8.46
N GLN A 157 -21.14 7.68 8.58
CA GLN A 157 -22.04 8.24 7.56
C GLN A 157 -21.32 8.46 6.23
N GLN A 158 -20.12 9.02 6.25
CA GLN A 158 -19.33 9.25 5.04
C GLN A 158 -18.99 7.92 4.34
N LEU A 159 -18.60 6.91 5.11
CA LEU A 159 -18.27 5.59 4.56
C LEU A 159 -19.51 4.89 4.02
N GLN A 160 -20.63 4.91 4.75
CA GLN A 160 -21.88 4.26 4.32
C GLN A 160 -22.52 4.93 3.10
N ASN A 161 -22.46 6.25 3.03
CA ASN A 161 -23.05 7.01 1.91
C ASN A 161 -22.21 6.91 0.63
N ARG A 162 -20.90 6.76 0.75
CA ARG A 162 -19.98 6.78 -0.39
C ARG A 162 -19.59 5.39 -0.86
N PHE A 163 -19.46 4.43 0.07
CA PHE A 163 -18.87 3.13 -0.21
C PHE A 163 -19.81 1.99 0.21
N ARG A 164 -19.61 0.84 -0.40
CA ARG A 164 -20.35 -0.36 -0.03
C ARG A 164 -19.70 -1.01 1.18
N LEU A 165 -20.37 -0.94 2.34
CA LEU A 165 -19.96 -1.63 3.56
C LEU A 165 -20.80 -2.89 3.76
N THR A 166 -20.15 -3.97 4.16
CA THR A 166 -20.79 -5.24 4.53
C THR A 166 -20.37 -5.62 5.93
N TYR A 167 -21.31 -5.56 6.85
CA TYR A 167 -21.13 -5.96 8.24
C TYR A 167 -21.51 -7.42 8.43
N THR A 168 -20.70 -8.17 9.18
CA THR A 168 -21.03 -9.54 9.53
C THR A 168 -21.65 -9.60 10.93
N SER A 169 -22.22 -10.76 11.29
CA SER A 169 -22.71 -10.99 12.66
C SER A 169 -21.59 -10.82 13.70
N ARG A 170 -20.35 -11.09 13.32
CA ARG A 170 -19.17 -10.88 14.19
C ARG A 170 -18.93 -9.41 14.53
N TRP A 171 -19.18 -8.50 13.60
CA TRP A 171 -19.15 -7.06 13.85
C TRP A 171 -20.17 -6.67 14.89
N GLN A 172 -21.43 -7.10 14.72
CA GLN A 172 -22.52 -6.78 15.63
C GLN A 172 -22.31 -7.34 17.06
N GLN A 173 -21.70 -8.53 17.17
CA GLN A 173 -21.33 -9.11 18.47
C GLN A 173 -20.22 -8.31 19.17
N LYS A 174 -19.26 -7.78 18.41
CA LYS A 174 -18.12 -7.04 18.97
C LYS A 174 -18.47 -5.59 19.29
N TYR A 175 -19.30 -4.97 18.47
CA TYR A 175 -19.72 -3.58 18.57
C TYR A 175 -21.25 -3.51 18.57
N PRO A 176 -21.90 -3.87 19.68
CA PRO A 176 -23.36 -3.75 19.80
C PRO A 176 -23.75 -2.27 19.69
N LEU A 177 -24.84 -2.01 18.97
CA LEU A 177 -25.45 -0.68 18.81
C LEU A 177 -26.06 -0.21 20.11
#